data_0ce543e7a3effb25b5b3f522207587e9
#
_entry.id   0ce543e7a3effb25b5b3f522207587e9
#
_cell.length_a   1.000
_cell.length_b   1.000
_cell.length_c   1.000
_cell.angle_alpha   90.00
_cell.angle_beta   90.00
_cell.angle_gamma   90.00
#
_symmetry.space_group_name_H-M   'P 1'
#
loop_
_entity.id
_entity.type
_entity.pdbx_description
1 polymer ?
#
loop_
_entity_poly.entity_id
_entity_poly.type
_entity_poly.pdbx_seq_one_letter_code
_entity_poly.pdbx_strand_id
1 'polypeptide(L)'
;MKLSNLCDVAFGMPDADLYIYARGTEKSLGMPTSDPSDSKYKIGIKVKEEAKDTLDPKYLFYVFMHLNNSQFWQTNGLVYGSTNLRNLRLEDVKNLQIG
;
A
#
# COMPACT_ATOMS: atom_id res chain seq x y z
N MET A 1 6.38 8.34 11.79
CA MET A 1 5.21 9.07 11.28
C MET A 1 4.32 8.11 10.50
N LYS A 2 3.02 8.22 10.66
CA LYS A 2 2.10 7.35 9.92
C LYS A 2 2.05 7.75 8.45
N LEU A 3 1.89 6.76 7.58
CA LEU A 3 1.75 7.00 6.14
C LEU A 3 0.62 8.00 5.84
N SER A 4 -0.51 7.89 6.55
CA SER A 4 -1.65 8.78 6.34
C SER A 4 -1.38 10.24 6.69
N ASN A 5 -0.33 10.53 7.42
CA ASN A 5 0.08 11.92 7.70
C ASN A 5 0.70 12.59 6.47
N LEU A 6 1.31 11.80 5.58
CA LEU A 6 2.03 12.30 4.42
C LEU A 6 1.33 12.01 3.10
N CYS A 7 0.38 11.08 3.10
CA CYS A 7 -0.27 10.58 1.89
C CYS A 7 -1.77 10.44 2.08
N ASP A 8 -2.50 10.63 0.99
CA ASP A 8 -3.89 10.17 0.91
C ASP A 8 -3.86 8.68 0.58
N VAL A 9 -4.64 7.91 1.32
CA VAL A 9 -4.68 6.44 1.20
C VAL A 9 -6.12 6.00 1.13
N ALA A 10 -6.52 5.39 0.01
CA ALA A 10 -7.91 4.99 -0.20
C ALA A 10 -8.03 3.93 -1.29
N PHE A 11 -9.10 3.11 -1.20
CA PHE A 11 -9.48 2.24 -2.29
C PHE A 11 -10.06 3.06 -3.45
N GLY A 12 -9.87 2.57 -4.69
CA GLY A 12 -10.52 3.15 -5.85
C GLY A 12 -10.03 4.54 -6.23
N MET A 13 -8.84 4.91 -5.81
CA MET A 13 -8.27 6.22 -6.12
C MET A 13 -7.93 6.31 -7.61
N PRO A 14 -8.46 7.30 -8.36
CA PRO A 14 -8.30 7.32 -9.81
C PRO A 14 -6.91 7.76 -10.29
N ASP A 15 -6.21 8.54 -9.50
CA ASP A 15 -4.94 9.16 -9.91
C ASP A 15 -3.86 9.10 -8.82
N ALA A 16 -3.72 7.94 -8.19
CA ALA A 16 -2.71 7.74 -7.17
C ALA A 16 -1.29 7.75 -7.77
N ASP A 17 -0.32 8.06 -6.93
CA ASP A 17 1.11 7.95 -7.32
C ASP A 17 1.52 6.49 -7.48
N LEU A 18 0.93 5.62 -6.67
CA LEU A 18 1.10 4.18 -6.79
C LEU A 18 -0.09 3.47 -6.15
N TYR A 19 -0.19 2.18 -6.44
CA TYR A 19 -1.23 1.32 -5.87
C TYR A 19 -0.57 0.10 -5.25
N ILE A 20 -1.21 -0.48 -4.23
CA ILE A 20 -0.80 -1.76 -3.70
C ILE A 20 -1.97 -2.74 -3.78
N TYR A 21 -1.66 -4.01 -4.05
CA TYR A 21 -2.69 -5.04 -4.11
C TYR A 21 -3.20 -5.33 -2.70
N ALA A 22 -4.47 -5.07 -2.47
CA ALA A 22 -5.12 -5.29 -1.19
C ALA A 22 -5.78 -6.66 -1.10
N ARG A 23 -5.92 -7.37 -2.22
CA ARG A 23 -6.50 -8.71 -2.30
C ARG A 23 -5.65 -9.57 -3.22
N GLY A 24 -5.58 -10.85 -2.91
CA GLY A 24 -4.91 -11.80 -3.77
C GLY A 24 -4.21 -12.91 -3.02
N THR A 25 -3.22 -13.49 -3.70
CA THR A 25 -2.40 -14.56 -3.13
C THR A 25 -1.35 -13.98 -2.20
N GLU A 26 -0.72 -14.87 -1.44
CA GLU A 26 0.35 -14.48 -0.53
C GLU A 26 1.47 -13.69 -1.22
N LYS A 27 1.81 -14.07 -2.46
CA LYS A 27 2.90 -13.42 -3.20
C LYS A 27 2.54 -12.04 -3.71
N SER A 28 1.28 -11.84 -4.11
CA SER A 28 0.86 -10.58 -4.72
C SER A 28 0.38 -9.55 -3.69
N LEU A 29 -0.02 -9.99 -2.50
CA LEU A 29 -0.60 -9.12 -1.50
C LEU A 29 0.40 -8.07 -1.03
N GLY A 30 0.01 -6.80 -1.12
CA GLY A 30 0.88 -5.68 -0.75
C GLY A 30 1.88 -5.29 -1.81
N MET A 31 1.92 -5.98 -2.95
CA MET A 31 2.84 -5.65 -4.04
C MET A 31 2.48 -4.29 -4.63
N PRO A 32 3.46 -3.39 -4.81
CA PRO A 32 3.18 -2.10 -5.44
C PRO A 32 3.08 -2.21 -6.95
N THR A 33 2.25 -1.37 -7.54
CA THR A 33 2.09 -1.25 -8.98
C THR A 33 1.74 0.18 -9.36
N SER A 34 2.09 0.59 -10.56
CA SER A 34 1.68 1.87 -11.10
C SER A 34 0.42 1.75 -11.96
N ASP A 35 -0.08 0.53 -12.18
CA ASP A 35 -1.25 0.26 -13.02
C ASP A 35 -2.53 0.61 -12.29
N PRO A 36 -3.34 1.57 -12.79
CA PRO A 36 -4.59 1.97 -12.14
C PRO A 36 -5.76 1.03 -12.41
N SER A 37 -5.62 0.03 -13.27
CA SER A 37 -6.72 -0.88 -13.59
C SER A 37 -7.16 -1.65 -12.35
N ASP A 38 -8.47 -1.91 -12.23
CA ASP A 38 -9.07 -2.58 -11.08
C ASP A 38 -8.78 -1.86 -9.75
N SER A 39 -8.70 -0.52 -9.78
CA SER A 39 -8.35 0.28 -8.62
C SER A 39 -9.30 0.08 -7.43
N LYS A 40 -10.52 -0.37 -7.67
CA LYS A 40 -11.47 -0.67 -6.58
C LYS A 40 -10.98 -1.79 -5.65
N TYR A 41 -10.06 -2.63 -6.12
CA TYR A 41 -9.45 -3.71 -5.33
C TYR A 41 -8.02 -3.40 -4.91
N LYS A 42 -7.56 -2.19 -5.22
CA LYS A 42 -6.22 -1.73 -4.86
C LYS A 42 -6.30 -0.53 -3.94
N ILE A 43 -5.35 -0.42 -3.05
CA ILE A 43 -5.23 0.76 -2.19
C ILE A 43 -4.32 1.74 -2.91
N GLY A 44 -4.87 2.89 -3.29
CA GLY A 44 -4.12 3.98 -3.91
C GLY A 44 -3.42 4.82 -2.85
N ILE A 45 -2.21 5.26 -3.16
CA ILE A 45 -1.40 6.10 -2.28
C ILE A 45 -0.95 7.31 -3.09
N LYS A 46 -1.29 8.49 -2.59
CA LYS A 46 -0.92 9.75 -3.24
C LYS A 46 -0.26 10.66 -2.22
N VAL A 47 0.96 11.08 -2.50
CA VAL A 47 1.70 11.98 -1.62
C VAL A 47 0.99 13.34 -1.61
N LYS A 48 0.73 13.86 -0.41
CA LYS A 48 0.11 15.18 -0.25
C LYS A 48 1.03 16.25 -0.78
N GLU A 49 0.46 17.34 -1.31
CA GLU A 49 1.25 18.46 -1.86
C GLU A 49 2.28 18.97 -0.87
N GLU A 50 1.90 19.15 0.38
CA GLU A 50 2.79 19.66 1.42
C GLU A 50 3.91 18.69 1.80
N ALA A 51 3.82 17.44 1.38
CA ALA A 51 4.82 16.41 1.69
C ALA A 51 5.73 16.09 0.50
N LYS A 52 5.46 16.64 -0.69
CA LYS A 52 6.20 16.27 -1.90
C LYS A 52 7.69 16.61 -1.85
N ASP A 53 8.06 17.62 -1.09
CA ASP A 53 9.46 18.01 -0.93
C ASP A 53 10.25 17.05 -0.05
N THR A 54 9.55 16.28 0.81
CA THR A 54 10.19 15.38 1.75
C THR A 54 9.97 13.91 1.43
N LEU A 55 8.99 13.59 0.59
CA LEU A 55 8.63 12.20 0.29
C LEU A 55 8.44 12.00 -1.21
N ASP A 56 9.36 11.28 -1.81
CA ASP A 56 9.30 10.96 -3.24
C ASP A 56 8.43 9.70 -3.44
N PRO A 57 7.43 9.73 -4.33
CA PRO A 57 6.64 8.55 -4.64
C PRO A 57 7.45 7.33 -5.09
N LYS A 58 8.57 7.55 -5.77
CA LYS A 58 9.45 6.45 -6.18
C LYS A 58 10.05 5.73 -4.97
N TYR A 59 10.39 6.48 -3.94
CA TYR A 59 10.88 5.90 -2.69
C TYR A 59 9.82 5.01 -2.06
N LEU A 60 8.57 5.48 -2.04
CA LEU A 60 7.45 4.68 -1.51
C LEU A 60 7.27 3.37 -2.29
N PHE A 61 7.40 3.42 -3.60
CA PHE A 61 7.30 2.22 -4.42
C PHE A 61 8.30 1.16 -3.95
N TYR A 62 9.55 1.56 -3.74
CA TYR A 62 10.59 0.66 -3.24
C TYR A 62 10.32 0.20 -1.81
N VAL A 63 9.79 1.07 -0.95
CA VAL A 63 9.42 0.69 0.41
C VAL A 63 8.38 -0.43 0.38
N PHE A 64 7.32 -0.29 -0.40
CA PHE A 64 6.29 -1.31 -0.48
C PHE A 64 6.81 -2.60 -1.13
N MET A 65 7.68 -2.49 -2.11
CA MET A 65 8.33 -3.66 -2.70
C MET A 65 9.14 -4.42 -1.66
N HIS A 66 9.91 -3.70 -0.85
CA HIS A 66 10.69 -4.30 0.24
C HIS A 66 9.78 -4.96 1.28
N LEU A 67 8.69 -4.29 1.67
CA LEU A 67 7.74 -4.85 2.62
C LEU A 67 7.12 -6.14 2.10
N ASN A 68 6.78 -6.17 0.81
CA ASN A 68 6.25 -7.37 0.19
C ASN A 68 7.29 -8.50 0.19
N ASN A 69 8.53 -8.21 -0.22
CA ASN A 69 9.59 -9.20 -0.31
C ASN A 69 9.98 -9.78 1.06
N SER A 70 9.90 -8.96 2.11
CA SER A 70 10.24 -9.39 3.47
C SER A 70 9.07 -10.02 4.21
N GLN A 71 7.91 -10.16 3.56
CA GLN A 71 6.69 -10.70 4.15
C GLN A 71 6.25 -9.92 5.40
N PHE A 72 6.43 -8.61 5.36
CA PHE A 72 6.09 -7.71 6.47
C PHE A 72 4.65 -7.89 6.93
N TRP A 73 3.70 -7.92 5.98
CA TRP A 73 2.27 -7.99 6.30
C TRP A 73 1.93 -9.28 7.04
N GLN A 74 2.47 -10.40 6.56
CA GLN A 74 2.25 -11.72 7.17
C GLN A 74 2.90 -11.80 8.54
N THR A 75 4.15 -11.36 8.64
CA THR A 75 4.93 -11.42 9.87
C THR A 75 4.28 -10.59 10.99
N ASN A 76 3.63 -9.49 10.63
CA ASN A 76 3.00 -8.60 11.61
C ASN A 76 1.51 -8.89 11.82
N GLY A 77 1.00 -10.00 11.27
CA GLY A 77 -0.38 -10.40 11.47
C GLY A 77 -1.40 -9.47 10.82
N LEU A 78 -1.03 -8.80 9.73
CA LEU A 78 -1.88 -7.82 9.07
C LEU A 78 -2.60 -8.38 7.84
N VAL A 79 -2.59 -9.69 7.66
CA VAL A 79 -3.24 -10.38 6.54
C VAL A 79 -4.49 -11.05 7.05
N TYR A 80 -5.62 -10.82 6.37
CA TYR A 80 -6.94 -11.33 6.75
C TYR A 80 -7.53 -12.14 5.60
N GLY A 81 -8.46 -13.03 5.93
CA GLY A 81 -9.15 -13.83 4.93
C GLY A 81 -8.71 -15.28 4.89
N SER A 82 -9.12 -15.98 3.82
CA SER A 82 -8.84 -17.40 3.65
C SER A 82 -7.46 -17.65 3.05
N THR A 83 -7.05 -18.91 3.02
CA THR A 83 -5.77 -19.33 2.43
C THR A 83 -5.67 -18.93 0.95
N ASN A 84 -6.79 -19.00 0.22
CA ASN A 84 -6.80 -18.75 -1.22
C ASN A 84 -7.05 -17.29 -1.59
N LEU A 85 -7.65 -16.51 -0.68
CA LEU A 85 -7.95 -15.11 -0.92
C LEU A 85 -7.64 -14.31 0.34
N ARG A 86 -6.55 -13.60 0.32
CA ARG A 86 -6.08 -12.81 1.45
C ARG A 86 -6.31 -11.34 1.20
N ASN A 87 -6.48 -10.58 2.27
CA ASN A 87 -6.78 -9.16 2.21
C ASN A 87 -5.92 -8.37 3.16
N LEU A 88 -5.57 -7.14 2.75
CA LEU A 88 -5.05 -6.10 3.63
C LEU A 88 -6.19 -5.17 4.01
N ARG A 89 -6.13 -4.60 5.21
CA ARG A 89 -7.08 -3.58 5.64
C ARG A 89 -6.52 -2.20 5.39
N LEU A 90 -7.40 -1.29 4.96
CA LEU A 90 -7.04 0.09 4.69
C LEU A 90 -6.39 0.77 5.92
N GLU A 91 -6.96 0.55 7.10
CA GLU A 91 -6.44 1.14 8.33
C GLU A 91 -5.00 0.72 8.64
N ASP A 92 -4.66 -0.54 8.35
CA ASP A 92 -3.30 -1.03 8.59
C ASP A 92 -2.29 -0.35 7.67
N VAL A 93 -2.70 -0.07 6.43
CA VAL A 93 -1.84 0.66 5.49
C VAL A 93 -1.71 2.13 5.91
N LYS A 94 -2.82 2.76 6.31
CA LYS A 94 -2.80 4.15 6.81
C LYS A 94 -1.88 4.30 8.02
N ASN A 95 -1.87 3.31 8.89
CA ASN A 95 -1.11 3.35 10.14
C ASN A 95 0.34 2.89 9.98
N LEU A 96 0.75 2.52 8.77
CA LEU A 96 2.12 2.10 8.51
C LEU A 96 3.10 3.21 8.93
N GLN A 97 4.10 2.84 9.72
CA GLN A 97 5.11 3.78 10.15
C GLN A 97 6.19 3.92 9.08
N ILE A 98 6.46 5.15 8.67
CA ILE A 98 7.54 5.48 7.75
C ILE A 98 8.46 6.50 8.42
N GLY A 99 9.74 6.25 8.27
CA GLY A 99 10.70 7.03 8.99
C GLY A 99 11.36 8.08 8.22
#